data_13f6a9c5c09476579a2ffb13a7ab39fe
#
_entry.id   13f6a9c5c09476579a2ffb13a7ab39fe
#
_cell.length_a   1.000
_cell.length_b   1.000
_cell.length_c   1.000
_cell.angle_alpha   90.00
_cell.angle_beta   90.00
_cell.angle_gamma   90.00
#
_symmetry.space_group_name_H-M   'P 1'
#
loop_
_entity.id
_entity.type
_entity.pdbx_description
1 polymer ?
#
loop_
_entity_poly.entity_id
_entity_poly.type
_entity_poly.pdbx_seq_one_letter_code
_entity_poly.pdbx_strand_id
1 'polypeptide(L)'
;MARPHLPRRRPAAPRPAGTPVGEPVAEPTTPPGPTPPAAGSAPTPGPGSKTGPTTGSTTGSTSTATAEPAGTPVAPPPPTPRARRTGPARILDATPVLLVQAAHPRQAVATAVLMSVAAALADRPTRELGLVLLTVLVGQAMLGWHNDLVDRRRDAAHATRGKPLADGRLDPGTAWFALACGLLALVPLSVAHGPTAGLIYLGSVAIGLLGNLTLRTGVLSFVPWAAAFATYPAFLSYGGWGGVGTDEAPQPAMVLLAALLGVGVHLLTALWGLVADHEDGWTYLPLRLGLRLGAARLLALTALYLGLVTVAIGFVGTTSGLGTG
;
A
#
# COMPACT_ATOMS: atom_id res chain seq x y z
N MET A 1 44.56 25.53 -53.34
CA MET A 1 44.46 24.09 -53.53
C MET A 1 44.99 23.43 -52.26
N ALA A 2 44.13 23.03 -51.36
CA ALA A 2 44.47 22.35 -50.09
C ALA A 2 44.05 20.87 -50.19
N ARG A 3 44.98 19.97 -49.90
CA ARG A 3 44.72 18.52 -49.92
C ARG A 3 44.02 18.08 -48.63
N PRO A 4 43.04 17.11 -48.71
CA PRO A 4 42.39 16.60 -47.54
C PRO A 4 43.23 15.53 -46.83
N HIS A 5 43.34 15.62 -45.48
CA HIS A 5 44.00 14.63 -44.63
C HIS A 5 43.07 13.44 -44.38
N LEU A 6 43.56 12.22 -44.69
CA LEU A 6 42.96 10.95 -44.36
C LEU A 6 43.21 10.58 -42.89
N PRO A 7 42.28 10.00 -42.16
CA PRO A 7 42.46 9.59 -40.77
C PRO A 7 43.26 8.26 -40.68
N ARG A 8 44.25 8.25 -39.79
CA ARG A 8 45.08 7.08 -39.47
C ARG A 8 44.25 5.98 -38.76
N ARG A 9 44.33 4.76 -39.30
CA ARG A 9 43.79 3.54 -38.67
C ARG A 9 44.51 3.28 -37.32
N ARG A 10 43.75 3.03 -36.26
CA ARG A 10 44.23 2.51 -34.98
C ARG A 10 44.53 1.01 -35.08
N PRO A 11 45.57 0.48 -34.41
CA PRO A 11 45.89 -0.95 -34.36
C PRO A 11 44.85 -1.70 -33.50
N ALA A 12 44.50 -2.94 -33.91
CA ALA A 12 43.63 -3.83 -33.17
C ALA A 12 44.27 -4.34 -31.87
N ALA A 13 43.48 -4.40 -30.79
CA ALA A 13 43.88 -4.96 -29.51
C ALA A 13 43.97 -6.50 -29.58
N PRO A 14 44.88 -7.13 -28.81
CA PRO A 14 45.08 -8.59 -28.80
C PRO A 14 43.91 -9.31 -28.11
N ARG A 15 43.54 -10.49 -28.67
CA ARG A 15 42.54 -11.41 -28.09
C ARG A 15 43.06 -12.02 -26.78
N PRO A 16 42.23 -12.17 -25.75
CA PRO A 16 42.61 -12.95 -24.58
C PRO A 16 42.59 -14.45 -24.87
N ALA A 17 43.56 -15.15 -24.28
CA ALA A 17 43.81 -16.59 -24.38
C ALA A 17 42.67 -17.40 -23.73
N GLY A 18 42.44 -18.59 -24.27
CA GLY A 18 41.38 -19.50 -23.88
C GLY A 18 41.50 -20.01 -22.43
N THR A 19 40.37 -20.15 -21.79
CA THR A 19 40.17 -20.77 -20.48
C THR A 19 40.23 -22.31 -20.60
N PRO A 20 40.84 -23.03 -19.69
CA PRO A 20 40.85 -24.50 -19.69
C PRO A 20 39.50 -25.05 -19.26
N VAL A 21 39.14 -26.16 -19.89
CA VAL A 21 37.98 -27.00 -19.59
C VAL A 21 38.09 -27.53 -18.17
N GLY A 22 37.20 -27.15 -17.25
CA GLY A 22 37.10 -27.67 -15.91
C GLY A 22 36.27 -28.96 -15.84
N GLU A 23 36.69 -29.87 -15.00
CA GLU A 23 36.12 -31.17 -14.67
C GLU A 23 34.64 -31.07 -14.21
N PRO A 24 33.88 -32.18 -14.32
CA PRO A 24 32.47 -32.20 -13.87
C PRO A 24 32.39 -32.18 -12.35
N VAL A 25 31.72 -31.15 -11.81
CA VAL A 25 31.35 -31.04 -10.40
C VAL A 25 30.24 -32.04 -10.09
N ALA A 26 30.45 -32.87 -9.08
CA ALA A 26 29.50 -33.84 -8.54
C ALA A 26 28.22 -33.10 -8.05
N GLU A 27 27.07 -33.70 -8.35
CA GLU A 27 25.76 -33.27 -7.82
C GLU A 27 25.73 -33.29 -6.29
N PRO A 28 25.18 -32.28 -5.61
CA PRO A 28 24.95 -32.36 -4.18
C PRO A 28 23.78 -33.28 -3.89
N THR A 29 24.02 -34.38 -3.22
CA THR A 29 23.02 -35.29 -2.62
C THR A 29 22.15 -34.52 -1.63
N THR A 30 20.87 -34.51 -1.90
CA THR A 30 19.82 -33.98 -1.00
C THR A 30 19.75 -34.82 0.28
N PRO A 31 19.78 -34.22 1.48
CA PRO A 31 19.55 -34.97 2.71
C PRO A 31 18.07 -35.41 2.82
N PRO A 32 17.77 -36.57 3.42
CA PRO A 32 16.40 -37.06 3.57
C PRO A 32 15.60 -36.16 4.52
N GLY A 33 14.38 -35.82 4.09
CA GLY A 33 13.42 -35.02 4.87
C GLY A 33 12.98 -35.73 6.16
N PRO A 34 12.54 -34.96 7.18
CA PRO A 34 12.10 -35.51 8.44
C PRO A 34 10.81 -36.33 8.29
N THR A 35 10.84 -37.52 8.87
CA THR A 35 9.72 -38.48 8.99
C THR A 35 8.56 -37.84 9.76
N PRO A 36 7.30 -37.98 9.33
CA PRO A 36 6.15 -37.48 10.09
C PRO A 36 5.96 -38.31 11.37
N PRO A 37 5.54 -37.70 12.50
CA PRO A 37 5.27 -38.46 13.73
C PRO A 37 4.06 -39.37 13.59
N ALA A 38 4.19 -40.56 14.13
CA ALA A 38 3.18 -41.60 14.17
C ALA A 38 1.89 -41.14 14.86
N ALA A 39 0.77 -41.49 14.26
CA ALA A 39 -0.57 -41.29 14.81
C ALA A 39 -0.69 -41.94 16.19
N GLY A 40 -0.89 -41.12 17.21
CA GLY A 40 -1.19 -41.58 18.56
C GLY A 40 -2.59 -42.18 18.64
N SER A 41 -2.65 -43.42 19.08
CA SER A 41 -3.85 -44.22 19.30
C SER A 41 -4.76 -43.61 20.36
N ALA A 42 -6.05 -43.58 20.08
CA ALA A 42 -7.11 -43.17 21.00
C ALA A 42 -7.18 -44.13 22.22
N PRO A 43 -7.46 -43.64 23.44
CA PRO A 43 -7.67 -44.54 24.58
C PRO A 43 -9.07 -45.19 24.55
N THR A 44 -9.08 -46.49 24.72
CA THR A 44 -10.23 -47.39 24.91
C THR A 44 -10.88 -47.09 26.26
N PRO A 45 -12.23 -47.08 26.40
CA PRO A 45 -12.88 -46.99 27.70
C PRO A 45 -12.89 -48.37 28.40
N GLY A 46 -12.36 -48.40 29.61
CA GLY A 46 -12.39 -49.56 30.50
C GLY A 46 -13.75 -49.74 31.21
N PRO A 47 -14.12 -50.95 31.58
CA PRO A 47 -15.44 -51.26 32.11
C PRO A 47 -15.54 -51.15 33.64
N GLY A 48 -16.65 -50.62 34.05
CA GLY A 48 -17.47 -50.84 35.22
C GLY A 48 -16.88 -51.18 36.60
N SER A 49 -17.30 -50.43 37.59
CA SER A 49 -17.46 -50.96 38.94
C SER A 49 -18.84 -50.62 39.50
N LYS A 50 -19.59 -51.66 39.78
CA LYS A 50 -20.88 -51.62 40.49
C LYS A 50 -20.61 -51.57 41.99
N THR A 51 -21.29 -50.69 42.72
CA THR A 51 -21.67 -50.94 44.09
C THR A 51 -23.02 -50.29 44.35
N GLY A 52 -23.88 -51.09 44.94
CA GLY A 52 -25.31 -50.97 45.08
C GLY A 52 -25.78 -50.16 46.29
N PRO A 53 -27.00 -50.45 46.79
CA PRO A 53 -28.02 -49.42 47.00
C PRO A 53 -28.16 -49.00 48.45
N THR A 54 -28.63 -47.79 48.70
CA THR A 54 -29.21 -47.43 50.00
C THR A 54 -30.58 -46.80 49.78
N THR A 55 -31.57 -47.48 50.35
CA THR A 55 -32.97 -47.17 50.52
C THR A 55 -33.18 -45.83 51.26
N GLY A 56 -34.12 -45.02 50.79
CA GLY A 56 -34.67 -43.88 51.49
C GLY A 56 -36.02 -43.51 50.88
N SER A 57 -37.06 -44.02 51.48
CA SER A 57 -38.48 -43.76 51.23
C SER A 57 -38.82 -42.31 51.61
N THR A 58 -39.64 -41.56 50.87
CA THR A 58 -40.85 -40.91 51.37
C THR A 58 -41.60 -40.10 50.30
N THR A 59 -42.86 -40.39 50.19
CA THR A 59 -44.05 -39.60 49.91
C THR A 59 -44.17 -38.80 48.59
N GLY A 60 -45.21 -39.20 47.90
CA GLY A 60 -45.73 -38.70 46.66
C GLY A 60 -46.22 -37.25 46.67
N SER A 61 -46.17 -36.72 45.47
CA SER A 61 -47.13 -35.69 45.05
C SER A 61 -47.30 -35.85 43.52
N THR A 62 -48.47 -36.31 43.16
CA THR A 62 -48.95 -36.41 41.78
C THR A 62 -49.17 -35.01 41.23
N SER A 63 -48.29 -34.55 40.42
CA SER A 63 -48.53 -33.32 39.62
C SER A 63 -48.71 -33.77 38.16
N THR A 64 -49.95 -33.65 37.72
CA THR A 64 -50.40 -33.87 36.34
C THR A 64 -49.76 -32.79 35.49
N ALA A 65 -48.70 -33.10 34.77
CA ALA A 65 -48.13 -32.19 33.77
C ALA A 65 -49.02 -32.24 32.52
N THR A 66 -49.83 -31.18 32.37
CA THR A 66 -50.51 -30.86 31.12
C THR A 66 -49.46 -30.52 30.08
N ALA A 67 -49.35 -31.31 29.03
CA ALA A 67 -48.48 -31.07 27.89
C ALA A 67 -48.93 -29.78 27.19
N GLU A 68 -48.14 -28.75 27.27
CA GLU A 68 -48.27 -27.53 26.50
C GLU A 68 -48.02 -27.84 25.02
N PRO A 69 -48.88 -27.41 24.08
CA PRO A 69 -48.67 -27.68 22.66
C PRO A 69 -47.40 -26.93 22.19
N ALA A 70 -46.50 -27.64 21.53
CA ALA A 70 -45.31 -27.10 20.90
C ALA A 70 -45.61 -25.87 20.05
N GLY A 71 -45.17 -24.69 20.51
CA GLY A 71 -45.34 -23.43 19.81
C GLY A 71 -44.69 -23.53 18.44
N THR A 72 -45.45 -23.21 17.41
CA THR A 72 -45.00 -23.04 16.03
C THR A 72 -43.78 -22.09 16.01
N PRO A 73 -42.67 -22.42 15.29
CA PRO A 73 -41.54 -21.53 15.18
C PRO A 73 -41.97 -20.18 14.56
N VAL A 74 -41.92 -19.12 15.34
CA VAL A 74 -42.19 -17.76 14.85
C VAL A 74 -41.02 -17.43 13.90
N ALA A 75 -41.37 -17.25 12.62
CA ALA A 75 -40.39 -16.77 11.63
C ALA A 75 -39.79 -15.45 12.11
N PRO A 76 -38.49 -15.23 11.92
CA PRO A 76 -37.84 -13.97 12.28
C PRO A 76 -38.55 -12.82 11.55
N PRO A 77 -38.76 -11.68 12.22
CA PRO A 77 -39.42 -10.52 11.61
C PRO A 77 -38.66 -10.08 10.35
N PRO A 78 -39.35 -9.70 9.28
CA PRO A 78 -38.71 -9.21 8.07
C PRO A 78 -37.77 -8.02 8.42
N PRO A 79 -36.61 -7.89 7.75
CA PRO A 79 -35.68 -6.81 8.01
C PRO A 79 -36.43 -5.46 7.87
N THR A 80 -36.42 -4.68 8.92
CA THR A 80 -37.03 -3.34 8.93
C THR A 80 -36.42 -2.52 7.78
N PRO A 81 -37.25 -1.87 6.94
CA PRO A 81 -36.75 -1.01 5.87
C PRO A 81 -35.84 0.05 6.49
N ARG A 82 -34.58 0.12 6.03
CA ARG A 82 -33.67 1.17 6.46
C ARG A 82 -34.33 2.50 6.29
N ALA A 83 -34.56 3.24 7.38
CA ALA A 83 -35.14 4.55 7.36
C ALA A 83 -34.42 5.42 6.34
N ARG A 84 -35.16 5.94 5.34
CA ARG A 84 -34.63 6.81 4.30
C ARG A 84 -34.08 8.07 4.97
N ARG A 85 -32.75 8.17 5.14
CA ARG A 85 -32.12 9.38 5.67
C ARG A 85 -32.46 10.56 4.76
N THR A 86 -32.94 11.65 5.33
CA THR A 86 -33.28 12.89 4.62
C THR A 86 -32.36 14.02 5.13
N GLY A 87 -32.02 14.97 4.25
CA GLY A 87 -31.20 16.11 4.64
C GLY A 87 -29.69 15.97 4.31
N PRO A 88 -28.78 16.71 5.00
CA PRO A 88 -27.34 16.75 4.71
C PRO A 88 -26.66 15.37 4.76
N ALA A 89 -27.21 14.42 5.50
CA ALA A 89 -26.75 13.03 5.51
C ALA A 89 -26.83 12.36 4.13
N ARG A 90 -27.74 12.77 3.24
CA ARG A 90 -27.84 12.27 1.86
C ARG A 90 -26.69 12.68 0.97
N ILE A 91 -26.14 13.89 1.18
CA ILE A 91 -25.00 14.40 0.41
C ILE A 91 -23.74 13.59 0.77
N LEU A 92 -23.55 13.28 2.06
CA LEU A 92 -22.42 12.50 2.54
C LEU A 92 -22.44 11.04 2.07
N ASP A 93 -23.62 10.51 1.71
CA ASP A 93 -23.79 9.18 1.15
C ASP A 93 -23.87 9.18 -0.39
N ALA A 94 -23.66 10.33 -1.03
CA ALA A 94 -23.58 10.40 -2.49
C ALA A 94 -22.31 9.70 -3.00
N THR A 95 -22.43 8.87 -4.04
CA THR A 95 -21.33 8.10 -4.60
C THR A 95 -20.05 8.91 -4.87
N PRO A 96 -20.10 10.12 -5.47
CA PRO A 96 -18.89 10.92 -5.68
C PRO A 96 -18.19 11.29 -4.36
N VAL A 97 -18.95 11.62 -3.31
CA VAL A 97 -18.40 11.96 -1.99
C VAL A 97 -17.72 10.75 -1.36
N LEU A 98 -18.36 9.58 -1.47
CA LEU A 98 -17.79 8.32 -0.96
C LEU A 98 -16.53 7.92 -1.73
N LEU A 99 -16.47 8.13 -3.05
CA LEU A 99 -15.25 7.92 -3.85
C LEU A 99 -14.12 8.87 -3.44
N VAL A 100 -14.42 10.16 -3.22
CA VAL A 100 -13.43 11.10 -2.70
C VAL A 100 -12.95 10.67 -1.31
N GLN A 101 -13.84 10.22 -0.44
CA GLN A 101 -13.46 9.71 0.89
C GLN A 101 -12.54 8.49 0.80
N ALA A 102 -12.86 7.53 -0.08
CA ALA A 102 -12.06 6.33 -0.32
C ALA A 102 -10.71 6.61 -1.03
N ALA A 103 -10.57 7.76 -1.69
CA ALA A 103 -9.34 8.19 -2.34
C ALA A 103 -8.26 8.68 -1.35
N HIS A 104 -8.50 8.65 -0.04
CA HIS A 104 -7.62 9.19 1.00
C HIS A 104 -7.24 10.66 0.72
N PRO A 105 -8.21 11.58 0.63
CA PRO A 105 -8.06 12.90 0.02
C PRO A 105 -6.96 13.75 0.65
N ARG A 106 -6.72 13.62 1.97
CA ARG A 106 -5.65 14.35 2.65
C ARG A 106 -4.28 13.98 2.10
N GLN A 107 -4.00 12.68 1.95
CA GLN A 107 -2.74 12.18 1.40
C GLN A 107 -2.64 12.51 -0.08
N ALA A 108 -3.69 12.29 -0.86
CA ALA A 108 -3.72 12.55 -2.29
C ALA A 108 -3.43 14.04 -2.59
N VAL A 109 -4.12 14.95 -1.92
CA VAL A 109 -3.92 16.39 -2.09
C VAL A 109 -2.54 16.82 -1.60
N ALA A 110 -2.08 16.34 -0.43
CA ALA A 110 -0.76 16.70 0.09
C ALA A 110 0.36 16.28 -0.87
N THR A 111 0.31 15.07 -1.42
CA THR A 111 1.31 14.59 -2.39
C THR A 111 1.24 15.39 -3.70
N ALA A 112 0.05 15.65 -4.23
CA ALA A 112 -0.13 16.39 -5.46
C ALA A 112 0.35 17.85 -5.33
N VAL A 113 0.04 18.52 -4.23
CA VAL A 113 0.51 19.87 -3.93
C VAL A 113 2.02 19.89 -3.76
N LEU A 114 2.60 18.95 -2.99
CA LEU A 114 4.05 18.86 -2.81
C LEU A 114 4.78 18.73 -4.15
N MET A 115 4.28 17.85 -5.03
CA MET A 115 4.86 17.65 -6.36
C MET A 115 4.72 18.89 -7.25
N SER A 116 3.58 19.59 -7.19
CA SER A 116 3.40 20.87 -7.91
C SER A 116 4.30 21.96 -7.38
N VAL A 117 4.49 22.05 -6.06
CA VAL A 117 5.44 23.00 -5.46
C VAL A 117 6.87 22.67 -5.88
N ALA A 118 7.26 21.38 -5.90
CA ALA A 118 8.57 20.97 -6.40
C ALA A 118 8.77 21.35 -7.87
N ALA A 119 7.74 21.19 -8.72
CA ALA A 119 7.76 21.63 -10.11
C ALA A 119 7.86 23.17 -10.24
N ALA A 120 7.19 23.93 -9.36
CA ALA A 120 7.28 25.39 -9.32
C ALA A 120 8.68 25.86 -8.92
N LEU A 121 9.32 25.20 -7.94
CA LEU A 121 10.70 25.47 -7.53
C LEU A 121 11.74 25.11 -8.62
N ALA A 122 11.34 24.26 -9.58
CA ALA A 122 12.11 23.94 -10.79
C ALA A 122 11.74 24.86 -11.97
N ASP A 123 11.18 26.05 -11.73
CA ASP A 123 10.80 27.08 -12.70
C ASP A 123 9.85 26.60 -13.82
N ARG A 124 9.01 25.57 -13.53
CA ARG A 124 8.03 25.09 -14.50
C ARG A 124 6.90 26.10 -14.69
N PRO A 125 6.43 26.32 -15.92
CA PRO A 125 5.32 27.23 -16.19
C PRO A 125 4.02 26.77 -15.51
N THR A 126 3.16 27.73 -15.15
CA THR A 126 1.93 27.49 -14.37
C THR A 126 1.04 26.37 -14.96
N ARG A 127 0.95 26.27 -16.30
CA ARG A 127 0.19 25.20 -16.97
C ARG A 127 0.71 23.79 -16.63
N GLU A 128 2.03 23.64 -16.45
CA GLU A 128 2.67 22.37 -16.11
C GLU A 128 2.45 22.03 -14.65
N LEU A 129 2.41 23.04 -13.76
CA LEU A 129 2.05 22.83 -12.35
C LEU A 129 0.65 22.23 -12.22
N GLY A 130 -0.31 22.75 -13.00
CA GLY A 130 -1.67 22.22 -13.04
C GLY A 130 -1.71 20.78 -13.57
N LEU A 131 -0.91 20.47 -14.60
CA LEU A 131 -0.82 19.11 -15.14
C LEU A 131 -0.18 18.14 -14.14
N VAL A 132 0.91 18.52 -13.45
CA VAL A 132 1.53 17.75 -12.37
C VAL A 132 0.51 17.49 -11.25
N LEU A 133 -0.16 18.55 -10.78
CA LEU A 133 -1.18 18.45 -9.74
C LEU A 133 -2.25 17.41 -10.10
N LEU A 134 -2.84 17.53 -11.29
CA LEU A 134 -3.91 16.66 -11.75
C LEU A 134 -3.44 15.21 -11.91
N THR A 135 -2.28 15.01 -12.55
CA THR A 135 -1.70 13.68 -12.77
C THR A 135 -1.44 12.97 -11.45
N VAL A 136 -0.81 13.66 -10.51
CA VAL A 136 -0.49 13.09 -9.20
C VAL A 136 -1.76 12.85 -8.38
N LEU A 137 -2.74 13.75 -8.43
CA LEU A 137 -4.01 13.59 -7.73
C LEU A 137 -4.77 12.35 -8.20
N VAL A 138 -4.85 12.12 -9.53
CA VAL A 138 -5.49 10.92 -10.10
C VAL A 138 -4.74 9.67 -9.67
N GLY A 139 -3.42 9.63 -9.78
CA GLY A 139 -2.61 8.47 -9.35
C GLY A 139 -2.78 8.16 -7.87
N GLN A 140 -2.75 9.17 -7.00
CA GLN A 140 -2.96 9.00 -5.56
C GLN A 140 -4.39 8.54 -5.22
N ALA A 141 -5.40 9.04 -5.93
CA ALA A 141 -6.79 8.57 -5.77
C ALA A 141 -6.92 7.09 -6.11
N MET A 142 -6.28 6.64 -7.19
CA MET A 142 -6.24 5.22 -7.56
C MET A 142 -5.57 4.36 -6.48
N LEU A 143 -4.46 4.82 -5.91
CA LEU A 143 -3.78 4.11 -4.82
C LEU A 143 -4.68 3.99 -3.59
N GLY A 144 -5.44 5.05 -3.25
CA GLY A 144 -6.41 5.05 -2.16
C GLY A 144 -7.55 4.06 -2.40
N TRP A 145 -8.21 4.11 -3.56
CA TRP A 145 -9.30 3.17 -3.90
C TRP A 145 -8.82 1.72 -3.88
N HIS A 146 -7.65 1.46 -4.44
CA HIS A 146 -7.08 0.12 -4.45
C HIS A 146 -6.73 -0.37 -3.03
N ASN A 147 -6.17 0.49 -2.18
CA ASN A 147 -5.90 0.16 -0.78
C ASN A 147 -7.19 -0.23 -0.06
N ASP A 148 -8.26 0.59 -0.17
CA ASP A 148 -9.53 0.33 0.49
C ASP A 148 -10.25 -0.93 -0.06
N LEU A 149 -10.07 -1.27 -1.34
CA LEU A 149 -10.56 -2.51 -1.93
C LEU A 149 -9.85 -3.73 -1.35
N VAL A 150 -8.53 -3.67 -1.23
CA VAL A 150 -7.69 -4.76 -0.69
C VAL A 150 -7.97 -4.96 0.80
N ASP A 151 -8.09 -3.87 1.55
CA ASP A 151 -8.27 -3.90 3.00
C ASP A 151 -9.73 -4.03 3.46
N ARG A 152 -10.70 -4.02 2.54
CA ARG A 152 -12.13 -3.95 2.85
C ARG A 152 -12.59 -4.90 3.97
N ARG A 153 -12.19 -6.19 3.90
CA ARG A 153 -12.60 -7.20 4.89
C ARG A 153 -11.96 -6.95 6.25
N ARG A 154 -10.70 -6.56 6.24
CA ARG A 154 -9.94 -6.22 7.44
C ARG A 154 -10.48 -4.96 8.11
N ASP A 155 -10.68 -3.90 7.35
CA ASP A 155 -11.24 -2.64 7.85
C ASP A 155 -12.65 -2.83 8.41
N ALA A 156 -13.46 -3.72 7.83
CA ALA A 156 -14.78 -4.08 8.36
C ALA A 156 -14.68 -4.84 9.69
N ALA A 157 -13.71 -5.77 9.83
CA ALA A 157 -13.49 -6.53 11.06
C ALA A 157 -13.07 -5.63 12.23
N HIS A 158 -12.24 -4.62 11.96
CA HIS A 158 -11.79 -3.63 12.96
C HIS A 158 -12.73 -2.43 13.10
N ALA A 159 -13.88 -2.40 12.40
CA ALA A 159 -14.80 -1.26 12.37
C ALA A 159 -14.08 0.08 12.10
N THR A 160 -13.12 0.07 11.19
CA THR A 160 -12.27 1.22 10.86
C THR A 160 -13.12 2.39 10.37
N ARG A 161 -13.03 3.53 11.06
CA ARG A 161 -13.84 4.71 10.73
C ARG A 161 -13.37 5.37 9.41
N GLY A 162 -14.32 5.92 8.65
CA GLY A 162 -14.01 6.67 7.45
C GLY A 162 -13.69 5.80 6.23
N LYS A 163 -14.04 4.51 6.26
CA LYS A 163 -13.82 3.53 5.19
C LYS A 163 -15.17 3.12 4.55
N PRO A 164 -15.62 3.86 3.52
CA PRO A 164 -16.96 3.64 2.95
C PRO A 164 -17.14 2.27 2.27
N LEU A 165 -16.05 1.64 1.82
CA LEU A 165 -16.06 0.27 1.29
C LEU A 165 -16.21 -0.78 2.40
N ALA A 166 -15.60 -0.57 3.57
CA ALA A 166 -15.67 -1.47 4.70
C ALA A 166 -17.05 -1.42 5.39
N ASP A 167 -17.64 -0.24 5.51
CA ASP A 167 -18.95 -0.04 6.13
C ASP A 167 -20.14 -0.23 5.15
N GLY A 168 -19.84 -0.65 3.90
CA GLY A 168 -20.83 -1.02 2.89
C GLY A 168 -21.63 0.16 2.29
N ARG A 169 -21.21 1.42 2.51
CA ARG A 169 -21.83 2.60 1.88
C ARG A 169 -21.41 2.76 0.41
N LEU A 170 -20.18 2.35 0.07
CA LEU A 170 -19.67 2.33 -1.30
C LEU A 170 -19.59 0.90 -1.80
N ASP A 171 -20.23 0.63 -2.94
CA ASP A 171 -20.14 -0.67 -3.59
C ASP A 171 -18.73 -0.92 -4.17
N PRO A 172 -18.13 -2.12 -3.95
CA PRO A 172 -16.82 -2.46 -4.51
C PRO A 172 -16.76 -2.39 -6.04
N GLY A 173 -17.85 -2.75 -6.73
CA GLY A 173 -17.90 -2.63 -8.20
C GLY A 173 -17.76 -1.19 -8.66
N THR A 174 -18.37 -0.24 -7.93
CA THR A 174 -18.21 1.20 -8.19
C THR A 174 -16.75 1.66 -7.98
N ALA A 175 -16.06 1.16 -6.96
CA ALA A 175 -14.65 1.49 -6.74
C ALA A 175 -13.74 0.88 -7.81
N TRP A 176 -14.00 -0.36 -8.26
CA TRP A 176 -13.31 -0.96 -9.39
C TRP A 176 -13.53 -0.21 -10.70
N PHE A 177 -14.77 0.24 -10.94
CA PHE A 177 -15.10 1.08 -12.10
C PHE A 177 -14.35 2.42 -12.06
N ALA A 178 -14.33 3.08 -10.89
CA ALA A 178 -13.57 4.32 -10.70
C ALA A 178 -12.07 4.12 -10.93
N LEU A 179 -11.51 2.98 -10.50
CA LEU A 179 -10.11 2.60 -10.73
C LEU A 179 -9.81 2.44 -12.23
N ALA A 180 -10.71 1.78 -12.98
CA ALA A 180 -10.59 1.64 -14.42
C ALA A 180 -10.66 3.00 -15.13
N CYS A 181 -11.62 3.86 -14.78
CA CYS A 181 -11.70 5.23 -15.28
C CYS A 181 -10.45 6.05 -14.92
N GLY A 182 -9.95 5.89 -13.69
CA GLY A 182 -8.70 6.52 -13.24
C GLY A 182 -7.52 6.11 -14.10
N LEU A 183 -7.38 4.82 -14.43
CA LEU A 183 -6.32 4.33 -15.32
C LEU A 183 -6.43 4.92 -16.73
N LEU A 184 -7.66 4.95 -17.29
CA LEU A 184 -7.92 5.54 -18.61
C LEU A 184 -7.59 7.05 -18.63
N ALA A 185 -7.76 7.76 -17.53
CA ALA A 185 -7.38 9.16 -17.40
C ALA A 185 -5.88 9.34 -17.13
N LEU A 186 -5.30 8.47 -16.27
CA LEU A 186 -3.92 8.58 -15.84
C LEU A 186 -2.92 8.39 -16.99
N VAL A 187 -3.18 7.45 -17.91
CA VAL A 187 -2.29 7.19 -19.04
C VAL A 187 -2.09 8.43 -19.92
N PRO A 188 -3.13 9.08 -20.47
CA PRO A 188 -2.93 10.30 -21.26
C PRO A 188 -2.37 11.46 -20.46
N LEU A 189 -2.78 11.63 -19.19
CA LEU A 189 -2.21 12.65 -18.32
C LEU A 189 -0.69 12.43 -18.11
N SER A 190 -0.28 11.19 -17.89
CA SER A 190 1.13 10.85 -17.71
C SER A 190 1.93 11.09 -19.00
N VAL A 191 1.42 10.65 -20.15
CA VAL A 191 2.08 10.84 -21.45
C VAL A 191 2.16 12.31 -21.85
N ALA A 192 1.24 13.17 -21.39
CA ALA A 192 1.30 14.61 -21.62
C ALA A 192 2.55 15.27 -21.01
N HIS A 193 3.21 14.65 -20.04
CA HIS A 193 4.52 15.07 -19.53
C HIS A 193 5.71 14.62 -20.39
N GLY A 194 5.46 13.88 -21.47
CA GLY A 194 6.46 13.20 -22.28
C GLY A 194 6.53 11.70 -21.97
N PRO A 195 6.93 10.88 -22.95
CA PRO A 195 6.90 9.42 -22.82
C PRO A 195 7.74 8.90 -21.65
N THR A 196 8.94 9.42 -21.47
CA THR A 196 9.87 9.00 -20.39
C THR A 196 9.29 9.32 -19.02
N ALA A 197 8.91 10.57 -18.77
CA ALA A 197 8.31 10.97 -17.52
C ALA A 197 6.98 10.23 -17.26
N GLY A 198 6.16 10.07 -18.29
CA GLY A 198 4.90 9.34 -18.21
C GLY A 198 5.09 7.89 -17.77
N LEU A 199 6.05 7.16 -18.36
CA LEU A 199 6.37 5.79 -17.98
C LEU A 199 6.91 5.71 -16.56
N ILE A 200 7.75 6.67 -16.13
CA ILE A 200 8.27 6.74 -14.77
C ILE A 200 7.13 6.92 -13.78
N TYR A 201 6.17 7.82 -14.05
CA TYR A 201 5.06 8.06 -13.14
C TYR A 201 4.08 6.87 -13.10
N LEU A 202 3.76 6.27 -14.24
CA LEU A 202 2.97 5.03 -14.30
C LEU A 202 3.66 3.90 -13.53
N GLY A 203 4.98 3.79 -13.65
CA GLY A 203 5.80 2.85 -12.87
C GLY A 203 5.71 3.11 -11.36
N SER A 204 5.74 4.38 -10.94
CA SER A 204 5.55 4.77 -9.54
C SER A 204 4.19 4.30 -8.99
N VAL A 205 3.11 4.54 -9.74
CA VAL A 205 1.76 4.09 -9.35
C VAL A 205 1.69 2.56 -9.33
N ALA A 206 2.28 1.88 -10.31
CA ALA A 206 2.35 0.41 -10.33
C ALA A 206 3.10 -0.15 -9.10
N ILE A 207 4.22 0.46 -8.70
CA ILE A 207 4.94 0.10 -7.46
C ILE A 207 4.03 0.25 -6.24
N GLY A 208 3.28 1.35 -6.15
CA GLY A 208 2.33 1.57 -5.05
C GLY A 208 1.18 0.54 -5.03
N LEU A 209 0.60 0.21 -6.19
CA LEU A 209 -0.43 -0.83 -6.31
C LEU A 209 0.10 -2.21 -5.88
N LEU A 210 1.31 -2.58 -6.31
CA LEU A 210 1.98 -3.81 -5.89
C LEU A 210 2.29 -3.78 -4.39
N GLY A 211 2.70 -2.63 -3.85
CA GLY A 211 2.94 -2.43 -2.42
C GLY A 211 1.69 -2.70 -1.57
N ASN A 212 0.52 -2.32 -2.05
CA ASN A 212 -0.76 -2.62 -1.38
C ASN A 212 -1.08 -4.13 -1.34
N LEU A 213 -0.54 -4.93 -2.26
CA LEU A 213 -0.78 -6.38 -2.33
C LEU A 213 0.29 -7.19 -1.60
N THR A 214 1.54 -6.73 -1.68
CA THR A 214 2.72 -7.46 -1.21
C THR A 214 3.33 -6.79 0.02
N LEU A 215 4.48 -7.00 0.39
CA LEU A 215 5.39 -6.37 1.38
C LEU A 215 4.76 -5.53 2.53
N ARG A 216 3.44 -5.36 2.61
CA ARG A 216 2.76 -4.44 3.54
C ARG A 216 2.83 -4.86 5.02
N THR A 217 2.90 -6.17 5.29
CA THR A 217 2.85 -6.73 6.65
C THR A 217 4.23 -7.05 7.24
N GLY A 218 5.25 -7.13 6.40
CA GLY A 218 6.60 -7.56 6.76
C GLY A 218 7.58 -6.41 6.97
N VAL A 219 8.82 -6.75 7.36
CA VAL A 219 9.90 -5.79 7.64
C VAL A 219 10.20 -4.89 6.44
N LEU A 220 10.03 -5.40 5.22
CA LEU A 220 10.28 -4.68 3.97
C LEU A 220 9.11 -3.79 3.51
N SER A 221 8.13 -3.53 4.36
CA SER A 221 6.95 -2.71 4.04
C SER A 221 7.28 -1.27 3.60
N PHE A 222 8.44 -0.76 3.99
CA PHE A 222 8.92 0.55 3.56
C PHE A 222 9.44 0.58 2.12
N VAL A 223 9.80 -0.58 1.54
CA VAL A 223 10.43 -0.65 0.21
C VAL A 223 9.54 -0.09 -0.91
N PRO A 224 8.26 -0.46 -1.04
CA PRO A 224 7.40 0.13 -2.07
C PRO A 224 7.26 1.65 -1.94
N TRP A 225 7.21 2.17 -0.72
CA TRP A 225 7.15 3.60 -0.45
C TRP A 225 8.43 4.32 -0.87
N ALA A 226 9.59 3.79 -0.44
CA ALA A 226 10.88 4.32 -0.83
C ALA A 226 11.06 4.30 -2.36
N ALA A 227 10.74 3.18 -3.01
CA ALA A 227 10.87 3.01 -4.44
C ALA A 227 9.94 3.94 -5.24
N ALA A 228 8.65 4.04 -4.85
CA ALA A 228 7.71 4.93 -5.53
C ALA A 228 8.15 6.40 -5.41
N PHE A 229 8.56 6.84 -4.21
CA PHE A 229 9.03 8.22 -4.02
C PHE A 229 10.36 8.50 -4.73
N ALA A 230 11.26 7.53 -4.81
CA ALA A 230 12.53 7.64 -5.54
C ALA A 230 12.33 7.96 -7.03
N THR A 231 11.18 7.65 -7.62
CA THR A 231 10.88 7.97 -9.02
C THR A 231 10.48 9.43 -9.25
N TYR A 232 10.03 10.16 -8.22
CA TYR A 232 9.50 11.51 -8.38
C TYR A 232 10.53 12.53 -8.91
N PRO A 233 11.79 12.53 -8.46
CA PRO A 233 12.80 13.41 -9.08
C PRO A 233 12.97 13.14 -10.57
N ALA A 234 12.96 11.88 -11.00
CA ALA A 234 13.06 11.53 -12.41
C ALA A 234 11.80 11.94 -13.20
N PHE A 235 10.60 11.76 -12.63
CA PHE A 235 9.36 12.26 -13.24
C PHE A 235 9.42 13.77 -13.49
N LEU A 236 9.92 14.53 -12.51
CA LEU A 236 10.05 15.98 -12.66
C LEU A 236 11.20 16.37 -13.62
N SER A 237 12.34 15.67 -13.58
CA SER A 237 13.50 15.98 -14.40
C SER A 237 13.23 15.74 -15.91
N TYR A 238 12.66 14.59 -16.24
CA TYR A 238 12.31 14.25 -17.63
C TYR A 238 10.97 14.80 -18.10
N GLY A 239 10.16 15.37 -17.19
CA GLY A 239 8.82 15.85 -17.50
C GLY A 239 8.80 17.27 -18.04
N GLY A 240 7.85 17.56 -18.92
CA GLY A 240 7.55 18.87 -19.45
C GLY A 240 6.39 18.80 -20.41
N TRP A 241 5.72 19.91 -20.70
CA TRP A 241 4.59 19.90 -21.64
C TRP A 241 5.04 19.44 -23.04
N GLY A 242 4.43 18.36 -23.52
CA GLY A 242 4.79 17.77 -24.80
C GLY A 242 6.14 17.04 -24.83
N GLY A 243 6.72 16.74 -23.66
CA GLY A 243 8.00 16.04 -23.56
C GLY A 243 9.22 16.93 -23.67
N VAL A 244 9.05 18.25 -23.57
CA VAL A 244 10.16 19.22 -23.53
C VAL A 244 10.72 19.29 -22.10
N GLY A 245 11.24 18.18 -21.61
CA GLY A 245 12.00 18.13 -20.36
C GLY A 245 13.47 18.50 -20.59
N THR A 246 14.22 18.56 -19.50
CA THR A 246 15.67 18.86 -19.58
C THR A 246 16.48 17.70 -20.17
N ASP A 247 15.89 16.51 -20.33
CA ASP A 247 16.55 15.24 -20.69
C ASP A 247 17.73 14.86 -19.76
N GLU A 248 17.91 15.61 -18.68
CA GLU A 248 18.94 15.36 -17.69
C GLU A 248 18.47 14.37 -16.63
N ALA A 249 19.36 13.47 -16.24
CA ALA A 249 19.09 12.55 -15.16
C ALA A 249 18.95 13.31 -13.82
N PRO A 250 18.03 12.90 -12.94
CA PRO A 250 17.89 13.55 -11.64
C PRO A 250 19.16 13.36 -10.80
N GLN A 251 19.47 14.36 -9.99
CA GLN A 251 20.57 14.31 -9.03
C GLN A 251 20.44 13.09 -8.11
N PRO A 252 21.47 12.22 -7.98
CA PRO A 252 21.38 11.01 -7.15
C PRO A 252 21.02 11.31 -5.69
N ALA A 253 21.52 12.43 -5.14
CA ALA A 253 21.17 12.89 -3.79
C ALA A 253 19.68 13.17 -3.67
N MET A 254 19.05 13.78 -4.68
CA MET A 254 17.62 14.06 -4.69
C MET A 254 16.78 12.79 -4.75
N VAL A 255 17.21 11.79 -5.54
CA VAL A 255 16.58 10.46 -5.60
C VAL A 255 16.64 9.77 -4.25
N LEU A 256 17.79 9.79 -3.58
CA LEU A 256 17.95 9.23 -2.24
C LEU A 256 17.07 9.95 -1.21
N LEU A 257 17.05 11.26 -1.22
CA LEU A 257 16.22 12.07 -0.29
C LEU A 257 14.73 11.83 -0.52
N ALA A 258 14.29 11.70 -1.77
CA ALA A 258 12.91 11.32 -2.09
C ALA A 258 12.57 9.91 -1.58
N ALA A 259 13.47 8.93 -1.73
CA ALA A 259 13.29 7.60 -1.15
C ALA A 259 13.15 7.66 0.39
N LEU A 260 14.02 8.43 1.06
CA LEU A 260 13.96 8.65 2.51
C LEU A 260 12.65 9.35 2.91
N LEU A 261 12.18 10.33 2.13
CA LEU A 261 10.88 10.96 2.34
C LEU A 261 9.75 9.92 2.30
N GLY A 262 9.78 9.01 1.32
CA GLY A 262 8.83 7.89 1.21
C GLY A 262 8.81 6.99 2.44
N VAL A 263 9.98 6.66 3.00
CA VAL A 263 10.08 5.92 4.28
C VAL A 263 9.42 6.69 5.42
N GLY A 264 9.66 7.99 5.52
CA GLY A 264 9.05 8.82 6.57
C GLY A 264 7.53 8.93 6.43
N VAL A 265 7.02 9.06 5.21
CA VAL A 265 5.58 9.05 4.93
C VAL A 265 4.97 7.70 5.30
N HIS A 266 5.64 6.58 5.00
CA HIS A 266 5.19 5.26 5.44
C HIS A 266 5.11 5.15 6.97
N LEU A 267 6.12 5.61 7.69
CA LEU A 267 6.10 5.65 9.16
C LEU A 267 4.93 6.49 9.69
N LEU A 268 4.72 7.67 9.11
CA LEU A 268 3.66 8.59 9.52
C LEU A 268 2.26 8.00 9.29
N THR A 269 2.02 7.43 8.11
CA THR A 269 0.71 6.88 7.74
C THR A 269 0.36 5.63 8.52
N ALA A 270 1.34 4.82 8.90
CA ALA A 270 1.17 3.60 9.69
C ALA A 270 0.75 3.86 11.15
N LEU A 271 1.02 5.05 11.70
CA LEU A 271 0.70 5.38 13.10
C LEU A 271 -0.77 5.19 13.47
N TRP A 272 -1.67 5.38 12.51
CA TRP A 272 -3.12 5.29 12.72
C TRP A 272 -3.63 3.85 12.81
N GLY A 273 -2.85 2.88 12.30
CA GLY A 273 -3.21 1.45 12.23
C GLY A 273 -2.52 0.57 13.27
N LEU A 274 -1.57 1.07 14.08
CA LEU A 274 -0.67 0.26 14.91
C LEU A 274 -1.39 -0.75 15.83
N VAL A 275 -2.56 -0.40 16.37
CA VAL A 275 -3.32 -1.30 17.27
C VAL A 275 -3.90 -2.46 16.48
N ALA A 276 -4.63 -2.17 15.40
CA ALA A 276 -5.22 -3.19 14.53
C ALA A 276 -4.14 -4.07 13.87
N ASP A 277 -3.01 -3.46 13.47
CA ASP A 277 -1.89 -4.17 12.87
C ASP A 277 -1.21 -5.13 13.87
N HIS A 278 -1.16 -4.74 15.14
CA HIS A 278 -0.66 -5.61 16.21
C HIS A 278 -1.60 -6.78 16.49
N GLU A 279 -2.90 -6.53 16.54
CA GLU A 279 -3.94 -7.56 16.71
C GLU A 279 -3.93 -8.56 15.54
N ASP A 280 -3.64 -8.10 14.33
CA ASP A 280 -3.50 -8.94 13.12
C ASP A 280 -2.13 -9.68 13.04
N GLY A 281 -1.24 -9.49 14.01
CA GLY A 281 0.07 -10.13 14.05
C GLY A 281 1.08 -9.62 13.00
N TRP A 282 0.90 -8.40 12.50
CA TRP A 282 1.85 -7.81 11.56
C TRP A 282 3.22 -7.59 12.20
N THR A 283 4.28 -7.57 11.37
CA THR A 283 5.67 -7.47 11.84
C THR A 283 6.47 -6.38 11.15
N TYR A 284 5.78 -5.43 10.54
CA TYR A 284 6.39 -4.37 9.74
C TYR A 284 7.14 -3.33 10.58
N LEU A 285 8.03 -2.58 9.92
CA LEU A 285 8.94 -1.65 10.59
C LEU A 285 8.24 -0.62 11.51
N PRO A 286 7.18 0.10 11.07
CA PRO A 286 6.48 1.06 11.92
C PRO A 286 5.93 0.45 13.22
N LEU A 287 5.35 -0.75 13.15
CA LEU A 287 4.82 -1.43 14.33
C LEU A 287 5.92 -1.80 15.31
N ARG A 288 7.04 -2.35 14.81
CA ARG A 288 8.20 -2.69 15.66
C ARG A 288 8.75 -1.47 16.39
N LEU A 289 8.84 -0.33 15.69
CA LEU A 289 9.26 0.93 16.29
C LEU A 289 8.21 1.46 17.28
N GLY A 290 6.92 1.38 16.92
CA GLY A 290 5.80 1.78 17.78
C GLY A 290 5.75 1.01 19.10
N LEU A 291 5.95 -0.31 19.06
CA LEU A 291 6.01 -1.17 20.26
C LEU A 291 7.21 -0.85 21.15
N ARG A 292 8.35 -0.44 20.59
CA ARG A 292 9.56 -0.10 21.35
C ARG A 292 9.52 1.31 21.93
N LEU A 293 9.04 2.28 21.18
CA LEU A 293 9.14 3.71 21.50
C LEU A 293 7.84 4.28 22.08
N GLY A 294 6.71 3.64 21.80
CA GLY A 294 5.38 4.18 21.98
C GLY A 294 4.98 5.13 20.83
N ALA A 295 3.66 5.24 20.57
CA ALA A 295 3.13 6.00 19.43
C ALA A 295 3.51 7.50 19.47
N ALA A 296 3.49 8.13 20.64
CA ALA A 296 3.81 9.55 20.76
C ALA A 296 5.28 9.87 20.42
N ARG A 297 6.23 9.06 20.92
CA ARG A 297 7.65 9.23 20.59
C ARG A 297 7.92 8.91 19.12
N LEU A 298 7.30 7.86 18.60
CA LEU A 298 7.41 7.51 17.19
C LEU A 298 6.90 8.65 16.31
N LEU A 299 5.76 9.27 16.64
CA LEU A 299 5.24 10.45 15.93
C LEU A 299 6.25 11.61 15.96
N ALA A 300 6.77 11.94 17.14
CA ALA A 300 7.74 13.04 17.28
C ALA A 300 9.02 12.80 16.48
N LEU A 301 9.58 11.58 16.53
CA LEU A 301 10.78 11.22 15.78
C LEU A 301 10.51 11.19 14.28
N THR A 302 9.34 10.71 13.85
CA THR A 302 8.95 10.72 12.43
C THR A 302 8.77 12.15 11.91
N ALA A 303 8.15 13.04 12.70
CA ALA A 303 8.01 14.45 12.35
C ALA A 303 9.38 15.15 12.23
N LEU A 304 10.29 14.92 13.18
CA LEU A 304 11.66 15.43 13.13
C LEU A 304 12.39 14.89 11.89
N TYR A 305 12.31 13.59 11.65
CA TYR A 305 12.92 12.94 10.48
C TYR A 305 12.42 13.55 9.17
N LEU A 306 11.09 13.69 9.01
CA LEU A 306 10.48 14.30 7.83
C LEU A 306 10.91 15.76 7.66
N GLY A 307 10.99 16.52 8.77
CA GLY A 307 11.50 17.89 8.75
C GLY A 307 12.94 17.97 8.26
N LEU A 308 13.83 17.12 8.79
CA LEU A 308 15.24 17.07 8.36
C LEU A 308 15.39 16.67 6.89
N VAL A 309 14.65 15.66 6.44
CA VAL A 309 14.66 15.25 5.02
C VAL A 309 14.15 16.37 4.12
N THR A 310 13.08 17.07 4.51
CA THR A 310 12.53 18.20 3.74
C THR A 310 13.54 19.36 3.64
N VAL A 311 14.22 19.69 4.74
CA VAL A 311 15.29 20.70 4.74
C VAL A 311 16.44 20.29 3.82
N ALA A 312 16.86 19.00 3.89
CA ALA A 312 17.91 18.49 3.01
C ALA A 312 17.49 18.52 1.52
N ILE A 313 16.24 18.21 1.20
CA ILE A 313 15.69 18.36 -0.16
C ILE A 313 15.78 19.81 -0.61
N GLY A 314 15.37 20.76 0.23
CA GLY A 314 15.48 22.19 -0.07
C GLY A 314 16.93 22.64 -0.29
N PHE A 315 17.84 22.21 0.57
CA PHE A 315 19.28 22.53 0.46
C PHE A 315 19.88 21.96 -0.83
N VAL A 316 19.68 20.68 -1.12
CA VAL A 316 20.18 20.06 -2.37
C VAL A 316 19.54 20.73 -3.58
N GLY A 317 18.25 21.05 -3.53
CA GLY A 317 17.54 21.75 -4.62
C GLY A 317 18.16 23.13 -4.93
N THR A 318 18.50 23.92 -3.92
CA THR A 318 19.10 25.23 -4.12
C THR A 318 20.56 25.17 -4.54
N THR A 319 21.32 24.17 -4.12
CA THR A 319 22.75 24.02 -4.45
C THR A 319 23.01 23.32 -5.78
N SER A 320 22.10 22.47 -6.23
CA SER A 320 22.23 21.67 -7.45
C SER A 320 21.46 22.24 -8.64
N GLY A 321 20.86 23.43 -8.49
CA GLY A 321 20.26 24.15 -9.62
C GLY A 321 18.84 23.76 -9.97
N LEU A 322 17.94 23.54 -9.00
CA LEU A 322 16.50 23.50 -9.27
C LEU A 322 15.92 24.84 -9.78
N GLY A 323 16.72 25.85 -9.98
CA GLY A 323 16.28 27.17 -10.37
C GLY A 323 17.35 28.04 -11.02
N THR A 324 18.40 27.48 -11.61
CA THR A 324 19.43 28.25 -12.33
C THR A 324 19.52 27.79 -13.77
N GLY A 325 18.63 28.28 -14.59
CA GLY A 325 18.75 28.32 -16.03
C GLY A 325 18.66 29.75 -16.50
#